data_88794d8249f2b627bd96b4e62d1f22c2
#
_entry.id   88794d8249f2b627bd96b4e62d1f22c2
#
_cell.length_a   1.000
_cell.length_b   1.000
_cell.length_c   1.000
_cell.angle_alpha   90.00
_cell.angle_beta   90.00
_cell.angle_gamma   90.00
#
_symmetry.space_group_name_H-M   'P 1'
#
loop_
_entity.id
_entity.type
_entity.pdbx_description
1 polymer ?
#
loop_
_entity_poly.entity_id
_entity_poly.type
_entity_poly.pdbx_seq_one_letter_code
_entity_poly.pdbx_strand_id
1 'polypeptide(L)'
;MLAISNDVDMDNYITRLEHMNQNNDWCIAYFGLHTINAQIWDIARNFAHIIYNNTDKKPTGRVDVDCFLGNYASTHSGVHVDYAHNFAFTLRNGKSMYTWSPNQKTVKGLKYPHYEQYKDSATIIQNRSDNICYFPYDYYHVAESKGATSLVVNIAFWEDNDDVDTIFEQVGKSLFVGSDGLNHIKFNNFPNHNFNSGLVSLSDDNLEIIHHISNR
;
A
#
# COMPACT_ATOMS: atom_id res chain seq x y z
N MET A 1 -1.25 17.25 -1.48
CA MET A 1 -1.66 18.39 -0.62
C MET A 1 -1.37 18.03 0.83
N LEU A 2 -0.32 18.59 1.40
CA LEU A 2 0.07 18.30 2.79
C LEU A 2 -0.78 19.13 3.77
N ALA A 3 -0.82 18.70 5.03
CA ALA A 3 -1.36 19.51 6.11
C ALA A 3 -0.54 20.81 6.25
N ILE A 4 -1.20 21.88 6.66
CA ILE A 4 -0.61 23.20 6.89
C ILE A 4 -0.81 23.61 8.35
N SER A 5 -0.11 24.65 8.81
CA SER A 5 -0.18 25.09 10.22
C SER A 5 -1.59 25.48 10.72
N ASN A 6 -2.50 25.80 9.80
CA ASN A 6 -3.89 26.11 10.16
C ASN A 6 -4.79 24.88 10.30
N ASP A 7 -4.32 23.70 9.90
CA ASP A 7 -5.01 22.43 10.11
C ASP A 7 -4.69 21.94 11.54
N VAL A 8 -5.43 22.42 12.51
CA VAL A 8 -5.19 22.12 13.95
C VAL A 8 -5.41 20.64 14.27
N ASP A 9 -6.29 20.00 13.51
CA ASP A 9 -6.62 18.58 13.61
C ASP A 9 -7.01 17.98 12.25
N MET A 10 -7.36 16.70 12.25
CA MET A 10 -7.79 15.98 11.06
C MET A 10 -9.09 16.52 10.47
N ASP A 11 -10.02 16.99 11.29
CA ASP A 11 -11.30 17.53 10.82
C ASP A 11 -11.10 18.86 10.09
N ASN A 12 -10.23 19.72 10.58
CA ASN A 12 -9.86 20.95 9.89
C ASN A 12 -9.18 20.67 8.57
N TYR A 13 -8.26 19.72 8.55
CA TYR A 13 -7.58 19.28 7.33
C TYR A 13 -8.56 18.75 6.28
N ILE A 14 -9.46 17.85 6.67
CA ILE A 14 -10.49 17.30 5.77
C ILE A 14 -11.42 18.39 5.25
N THR A 15 -11.93 19.26 6.14
CA THR A 15 -12.80 20.38 5.75
C THR A 15 -12.15 21.29 4.71
N ARG A 16 -10.87 21.58 4.88
CA ARG A 16 -10.12 22.37 3.89
C ARG A 16 -10.00 21.65 2.54
N LEU A 17 -9.71 20.33 2.57
CA LEU A 17 -9.63 19.54 1.34
C LEU A 17 -10.97 19.44 0.61
N GLU A 18 -12.07 19.25 1.34
CA GLU A 18 -13.43 19.24 0.79
C GLU A 18 -13.77 20.57 0.15
N HIS A 19 -13.44 21.70 0.81
CA HIS A 19 -13.66 23.03 0.28
C HIS A 19 -12.85 23.28 -1.01
N MET A 20 -11.61 22.80 -1.06
CA MET A 20 -10.74 22.94 -2.24
C MET A 20 -11.20 22.10 -3.43
N ASN A 21 -11.89 20.98 -3.19
CA ASN A 21 -12.32 20.03 -4.21
C ASN A 21 -13.86 20.03 -4.41
N GLN A 22 -14.52 21.15 -4.15
CA GLN A 22 -15.98 21.27 -4.20
C GLN A 22 -16.60 20.55 -5.41
N ASN A 23 -17.46 19.58 -5.10
CA ASN A 23 -18.24 18.80 -6.09
C ASN A 23 -17.43 17.89 -7.03
N ASN A 24 -16.14 17.71 -6.81
CA ASN A 24 -15.32 16.79 -7.57
C ASN A 24 -14.91 15.58 -6.74
N ASP A 25 -14.77 14.44 -7.38
CA ASP A 25 -14.11 13.28 -6.78
C ASP A 25 -12.65 13.61 -6.48
N TRP A 26 -12.19 13.25 -5.29
CA TRP A 26 -10.79 13.45 -4.89
C TRP A 26 -10.32 12.32 -3.98
N CYS A 27 -9.06 11.98 -4.09
CA CYS A 27 -8.38 11.00 -3.26
C CYS A 27 -6.93 11.41 -3.02
N ILE A 28 -6.50 11.29 -1.78
CA ILE A 28 -5.10 11.39 -1.39
C ILE A 28 -4.69 10.02 -0.86
N ALA A 29 -3.62 9.45 -1.40
CA ALA A 29 -3.00 8.25 -0.92
C ALA A 29 -1.64 8.60 -0.28
N TYR A 30 -1.42 8.10 0.92
CA TYR A 30 -0.15 8.16 1.63
C TYR A 30 0.38 6.73 1.75
N PHE A 31 1.48 6.46 1.07
CA PHE A 31 2.13 5.15 1.09
C PHE A 31 3.27 5.12 2.12
N GLY A 32 3.41 3.99 2.78
CA GLY A 32 4.53 3.76 3.68
C GLY A 32 4.48 4.54 4.99
N LEU A 33 3.31 4.79 5.59
CA LEU A 33 3.18 5.53 6.87
C LEU A 33 4.02 4.95 8.00
N HIS A 34 4.30 3.66 7.99
CA HIS A 34 5.14 2.98 8.97
C HIS A 34 6.59 3.45 8.93
N THR A 35 7.05 4.04 7.81
CA THR A 35 8.43 4.54 7.67
C THR A 35 8.66 5.88 8.36
N ILE A 36 7.60 6.63 8.63
CA ILE A 36 7.68 7.98 9.21
C ILE A 36 7.19 8.06 10.66
N ASN A 37 6.66 6.96 11.21
CA ASN A 37 6.14 6.96 12.58
C ASN A 37 6.37 5.60 13.26
N ALA A 38 7.14 5.60 14.35
CA ALA A 38 7.51 4.41 15.09
C ALA A 38 6.31 3.67 15.73
N GLN A 39 5.25 4.39 16.13
CA GLN A 39 4.04 3.75 16.67
C GLN A 39 3.27 2.99 15.60
N ILE A 40 3.18 3.57 14.40
CA ILE A 40 2.56 2.89 13.24
C ILE A 40 3.39 1.66 12.86
N TRP A 41 4.72 1.77 12.88
CA TRP A 41 5.63 0.64 12.68
C TRP A 41 5.36 -0.49 13.68
N ASP A 42 5.27 -0.18 14.97
CA ASP A 42 5.02 -1.17 16.02
C ASP A 42 3.65 -1.84 15.88
N ILE A 43 2.61 -1.09 15.52
CA ILE A 43 1.27 -1.64 15.24
C ILE A 43 1.34 -2.61 14.06
N ALA A 44 1.95 -2.21 12.95
CA ALA A 44 2.06 -3.04 11.75
C ALA A 44 2.86 -4.32 12.03
N ARG A 45 3.98 -4.20 12.75
CA ARG A 45 4.80 -5.34 13.15
C ARG A 45 4.03 -6.32 14.03
N ASN A 46 3.32 -5.83 15.03
CA ASN A 46 2.53 -6.68 15.93
C ASN A 46 1.39 -7.37 15.17
N PHE A 47 0.71 -6.65 14.26
CA PHE A 47 -0.31 -7.24 13.40
C PHE A 47 0.28 -8.32 12.48
N ALA A 48 1.44 -8.05 11.87
CA ALA A 48 2.15 -9.03 11.04
C ALA A 48 2.51 -10.31 11.84
N HIS A 49 2.97 -10.18 13.08
CA HIS A 49 3.23 -11.34 13.93
C HIS A 49 1.97 -12.17 14.20
N ILE A 50 0.82 -11.51 14.43
CA ILE A 50 -0.46 -12.21 14.61
C ILE A 50 -0.80 -13.01 13.35
N ILE A 51 -0.72 -12.39 12.18
CA ILE A 51 -1.02 -13.06 10.91
C ILE A 51 -0.05 -14.23 10.69
N TYR A 52 1.26 -14.00 10.79
CA TYR A 52 2.27 -15.04 10.53
C TYR A 52 2.21 -16.22 11.50
N ASN A 53 1.75 -16.01 12.73
CA ASN A 53 1.60 -17.08 13.70
C ASN A 53 0.32 -17.90 13.53
N ASN A 54 -0.66 -17.39 12.77
CA ASN A 54 -1.98 -18.01 12.60
C ASN A 54 -2.29 -18.41 11.16
N THR A 55 -1.33 -18.33 10.24
CA THR A 55 -1.50 -18.74 8.84
C THR A 55 -0.44 -19.77 8.45
N ASP A 56 -0.85 -20.80 7.69
CA ASP A 56 0.07 -21.81 7.17
C ASP A 56 0.95 -21.26 6.04
N LYS A 57 0.37 -20.41 5.21
CA LYS A 57 1.08 -19.70 4.15
C LYS A 57 1.39 -18.28 4.61
N LYS A 58 2.65 -17.93 4.61
CA LYS A 58 3.11 -16.59 4.95
C LYS A 58 3.35 -15.81 3.66
N PRO A 59 2.84 -14.56 3.56
CA PRO A 59 3.25 -13.66 2.49
C PRO A 59 4.77 -13.56 2.42
N THR A 60 5.31 -13.51 1.21
CA THR A 60 6.76 -13.59 0.99
C THR A 60 7.42 -12.21 0.90
N GLY A 61 6.61 -11.19 0.64
CA GLY A 61 7.10 -9.82 0.46
C GLY A 61 7.06 -8.96 1.72
N ARG A 62 7.20 -7.67 1.50
CA ARG A 62 7.17 -6.65 2.56
C ARG A 62 5.78 -6.44 3.14
N VAL A 63 5.74 -5.76 4.29
CA VAL A 63 4.50 -5.25 4.89
C VAL A 63 4.50 -3.72 4.80
N ASP A 64 3.48 -3.16 4.17
CA ASP A 64 3.29 -1.71 4.06
C ASP A 64 2.08 -1.25 4.87
N VAL A 65 2.12 0.01 5.32
CA VAL A 65 0.95 0.69 5.89
C VAL A 65 0.64 1.88 5.02
N ASP A 66 -0.52 1.84 4.38
CA ASP A 66 -0.99 2.86 3.45
C ASP A 66 -2.26 3.50 3.96
N CYS A 67 -2.48 4.77 3.62
CA CYS A 67 -3.67 5.50 4.01
C CYS A 67 -4.35 6.12 2.80
N PHE A 68 -5.66 6.00 2.74
CA PHE A 68 -6.50 6.56 1.69
C PHE A 68 -7.54 7.49 2.30
N LEU A 69 -7.44 8.77 1.95
CA LEU A 69 -8.35 9.83 2.36
C LEU A 69 -9.03 10.41 1.13
N GLY A 70 -10.36 10.43 1.11
CA GLY A 70 -11.07 11.05 -0.01
C GLY A 70 -12.55 10.74 -0.11
N ASN A 71 -13.19 11.40 -1.06
CA ASN A 71 -14.55 11.14 -1.50
C ASN A 71 -14.53 10.92 -3.02
N TYR A 72 -14.73 9.68 -3.45
CA TYR A 72 -14.53 9.27 -4.83
C TYR A 72 -15.39 8.06 -5.22
N ALA A 73 -15.72 7.98 -6.50
CA ALA A 73 -16.36 6.82 -7.11
C ALA A 73 -15.34 5.77 -7.59
N SER A 74 -14.14 6.20 -8.00
CA SER A 74 -13.00 5.30 -8.23
C SER A 74 -11.70 6.09 -8.17
N THR A 75 -10.62 5.41 -7.77
CA THR A 75 -9.29 5.97 -7.84
C THR A 75 -8.81 6.13 -9.28
N HIS A 76 -7.68 6.82 -9.49
CA HIS A 76 -7.09 6.97 -10.81
C HIS A 76 -6.77 5.62 -11.48
N SER A 77 -6.41 4.61 -10.70
CA SER A 77 -6.11 3.26 -11.19
C SER A 77 -7.33 2.53 -11.74
N GLY A 78 -8.57 2.90 -11.33
CA GLY A 78 -9.76 2.13 -11.64
C GLY A 78 -9.74 0.76 -10.95
N VAL A 79 -10.32 -0.25 -11.60
CA VAL A 79 -10.27 -1.64 -11.11
C VAL A 79 -8.87 -2.21 -11.35
N HIS A 80 -8.19 -2.65 -10.31
CA HIS A 80 -6.80 -3.12 -10.36
C HIS A 80 -6.54 -4.29 -9.40
N VAL A 81 -5.32 -4.78 -9.40
CA VAL A 81 -4.77 -5.79 -8.49
C VAL A 81 -3.56 -5.17 -7.81
N ASP A 82 -3.46 -5.32 -6.50
CA ASP A 82 -2.33 -4.77 -5.72
C ASP A 82 -1.14 -5.72 -5.58
N TYR A 83 -1.35 -7.02 -5.84
CA TYR A 83 -0.40 -8.09 -5.51
C TYR A 83 -0.04 -8.16 -4.02
N ALA A 84 -0.93 -7.67 -3.17
CA ALA A 84 -0.81 -7.69 -1.72
C ALA A 84 -2.12 -8.17 -1.07
N HIS A 85 -2.00 -8.95 0.01
CA HIS A 85 -3.12 -9.22 0.91
C HIS A 85 -3.41 -7.97 1.72
N ASN A 86 -4.57 -7.36 1.53
CA ASN A 86 -4.91 -6.10 2.17
C ASN A 86 -5.87 -6.30 3.35
N PHE A 87 -5.52 -5.69 4.49
CA PHE A 87 -6.38 -5.56 5.67
C PHE A 87 -6.68 -4.08 5.86
N ALA A 88 -7.93 -3.69 5.59
CA ALA A 88 -8.35 -2.30 5.62
C ALA A 88 -9.13 -1.97 6.89
N PHE A 89 -8.72 -0.91 7.56
CA PHE A 89 -9.26 -0.39 8.81
C PHE A 89 -9.88 0.98 8.55
N THR A 90 -11.18 1.12 8.80
CA THR A 90 -11.87 2.39 8.65
C THR A 90 -11.70 3.25 9.90
N LEU A 91 -11.12 4.44 9.73
CA LEU A 91 -10.99 5.43 10.80
C LEU A 91 -12.09 6.50 10.73
N ARG A 92 -12.63 6.76 9.53
CA ARG A 92 -13.72 7.72 9.34
C ARG A 92 -14.55 7.30 8.12
N ASN A 93 -15.86 7.33 8.24
CA ASN A 93 -16.83 6.96 7.21
C ASN A 93 -16.38 5.76 6.38
N GLY A 94 -17.25 4.81 6.20
CA GLY A 94 -16.92 3.61 5.45
C GLY A 94 -16.82 3.83 3.94
N LYS A 95 -16.34 2.80 3.27
CA LYS A 95 -16.40 2.68 1.81
C LYS A 95 -16.81 1.28 1.39
N SER A 96 -17.38 1.17 0.19
CA SER A 96 -17.69 -0.11 -0.43
C SER A 96 -16.48 -0.58 -1.24
N MET A 97 -16.01 -1.78 -0.96
CA MET A 97 -15.00 -2.46 -1.76
C MET A 97 -15.68 -3.48 -2.64
N TYR A 98 -15.59 -3.30 -3.95
CA TYR A 98 -16.05 -4.27 -4.96
C TYR A 98 -14.87 -5.12 -5.36
N THR A 99 -14.99 -6.43 -5.26
CA THR A 99 -13.94 -7.37 -5.60
C THR A 99 -14.42 -8.41 -6.61
N TRP A 100 -13.55 -8.79 -7.54
CA TRP A 100 -13.79 -9.82 -8.55
C TRP A 100 -12.67 -10.85 -8.52
N SER A 101 -13.01 -12.10 -8.81
CA SER A 101 -12.02 -13.16 -8.88
C SER A 101 -10.96 -12.89 -9.96
N PRO A 102 -9.76 -13.51 -9.87
CA PRO A 102 -8.68 -13.35 -10.85
C PRO A 102 -9.08 -13.73 -12.29
N ASN A 103 -10.12 -14.54 -12.44
CA ASN A 103 -10.61 -14.97 -13.76
C ASN A 103 -11.42 -13.90 -14.49
N GLN A 104 -11.92 -12.88 -13.80
CA GLN A 104 -12.73 -11.79 -14.38
C GLN A 104 -11.85 -10.66 -14.93
N LYS A 105 -10.93 -10.99 -15.84
CA LYS A 105 -9.98 -10.04 -16.43
C LYS A 105 -10.62 -8.87 -17.20
N THR A 106 -11.89 -9.00 -17.59
CA THR A 106 -12.63 -7.97 -18.34
C THR A 106 -12.85 -6.69 -17.54
N VAL A 107 -12.79 -6.75 -16.21
CA VAL A 107 -12.95 -5.57 -15.34
C VAL A 107 -11.67 -4.76 -15.18
N LYS A 108 -10.50 -5.33 -15.54
CA LYS A 108 -9.20 -4.69 -15.34
C LYS A 108 -9.10 -3.32 -16.01
N GLY A 109 -8.72 -2.32 -15.22
CA GLY A 109 -8.51 -0.95 -15.68
C GLY A 109 -9.76 -0.13 -15.91
N LEU A 110 -10.95 -0.71 -15.72
CA LEU A 110 -12.20 0.03 -15.85
C LEU A 110 -12.32 1.07 -14.73
N LYS A 111 -12.73 2.27 -15.09
CA LYS A 111 -13.05 3.37 -14.17
C LYS A 111 -14.57 3.59 -14.10
N TYR A 112 -14.99 4.35 -13.10
CA TYR A 112 -16.38 4.78 -13.02
C TYR A 112 -16.76 5.64 -14.26
N PRO A 113 -17.92 5.45 -14.90
CA PRO A 113 -18.96 4.47 -14.55
C PRO A 113 -18.82 3.10 -15.27
N HIS A 114 -17.75 2.84 -16.01
CA HIS A 114 -17.64 1.68 -16.91
C HIS A 114 -17.66 0.32 -16.20
N TYR A 115 -17.28 0.22 -14.93
CA TYR A 115 -17.35 -1.03 -14.17
C TYR A 115 -18.73 -1.26 -13.52
N GLU A 116 -19.65 -0.28 -13.54
CA GLU A 116 -20.99 -0.40 -12.93
C GLU A 116 -21.74 -1.64 -13.43
N GLN A 117 -21.66 -1.92 -14.73
CA GLN A 117 -22.31 -3.09 -15.36
C GLN A 117 -21.78 -4.44 -14.84
N TYR A 118 -20.65 -4.48 -14.15
CA TYR A 118 -20.05 -5.69 -13.59
C TYR A 118 -20.28 -5.83 -12.09
N LYS A 119 -20.96 -4.88 -11.43
CA LYS A 119 -21.15 -4.90 -9.98
C LYS A 119 -21.97 -6.10 -9.50
N ASP A 120 -22.92 -6.57 -10.30
CA ASP A 120 -23.73 -7.75 -9.96
C ASP A 120 -22.89 -9.04 -9.83
N SER A 121 -21.74 -9.07 -10.47
CA SER A 121 -20.77 -10.19 -10.38
C SER A 121 -19.68 -9.97 -9.34
N ALA A 122 -19.66 -8.82 -8.66
CA ALA A 122 -18.69 -8.51 -7.61
C ALA A 122 -19.13 -9.07 -6.26
N THR A 123 -18.14 -9.46 -5.45
CA THR A 123 -18.33 -9.54 -4.00
C THR A 123 -18.17 -8.14 -3.41
N ILE A 124 -19.20 -7.70 -2.66
CA ILE A 124 -19.19 -6.37 -2.04
C ILE A 124 -18.80 -6.53 -0.57
N ILE A 125 -17.72 -5.86 -0.18
CA ILE A 125 -17.28 -5.80 1.22
C ILE A 125 -17.51 -4.38 1.72
N GLN A 126 -18.35 -4.23 2.75
CA GLN A 126 -18.57 -2.95 3.40
C GLN A 126 -17.50 -2.71 4.44
N ASN A 127 -16.58 -1.79 4.13
CA ASN A 127 -15.53 -1.41 5.06
C ASN A 127 -16.06 -0.31 6.00
N ARG A 128 -16.23 -0.66 7.27
CA ARG A 128 -16.79 0.17 8.33
C ARG A 128 -15.90 0.16 9.56
N SER A 129 -16.11 1.09 10.49
CA SER A 129 -15.32 1.21 11.71
C SER A 129 -15.46 0.02 12.69
N ASP A 130 -16.47 -0.81 12.51
CA ASP A 130 -16.75 -1.99 13.34
C ASP A 130 -16.24 -3.30 12.74
N ASN A 131 -15.55 -3.26 11.59
CA ASN A 131 -15.01 -4.44 10.94
C ASN A 131 -13.63 -4.21 10.32
N ILE A 132 -12.97 -5.30 9.95
CA ILE A 132 -11.77 -5.31 9.12
C ILE A 132 -12.18 -5.83 7.74
N CYS A 133 -11.92 -5.05 6.72
CA CYS A 133 -12.12 -5.49 5.35
C CYS A 133 -10.85 -6.19 4.86
N TYR A 134 -10.98 -7.46 4.45
CA TYR A 134 -9.88 -8.21 3.87
C TYR A 134 -10.18 -8.55 2.41
N PHE A 135 -9.19 -8.41 1.52
CA PHE A 135 -9.23 -8.92 0.16
C PHE A 135 -7.87 -9.50 -0.26
N PRO A 136 -7.89 -10.62 -1.04
CA PRO A 136 -6.68 -11.33 -1.43
C PRO A 136 -5.83 -10.57 -2.45
N TYR A 137 -4.56 -10.92 -2.53
CA TYR A 137 -3.53 -10.29 -3.36
C TYR A 137 -3.79 -10.32 -4.86
N ASP A 138 -4.54 -11.31 -5.36
CA ASP A 138 -4.77 -11.54 -6.79
C ASP A 138 -6.16 -11.12 -7.27
N TYR A 139 -7.01 -10.61 -6.37
CA TYR A 139 -8.36 -10.17 -6.71
C TYR A 139 -8.35 -8.78 -7.33
N TYR A 140 -9.10 -8.63 -8.43
CA TYR A 140 -9.45 -7.31 -8.94
C TYR A 140 -10.33 -6.58 -7.95
N HIS A 141 -10.04 -5.30 -7.71
CA HIS A 141 -10.85 -4.52 -6.79
C HIS A 141 -10.93 -3.04 -7.16
N VAL A 142 -11.97 -2.39 -6.64
CA VAL A 142 -12.13 -0.93 -6.64
C VAL A 142 -12.90 -0.52 -5.40
N ALA A 143 -12.54 0.63 -4.83
CA ALA A 143 -13.23 1.19 -3.67
C ALA A 143 -14.02 2.44 -4.05
N GLU A 144 -15.19 2.58 -3.44
CA GLU A 144 -16.07 3.76 -3.55
C GLU A 144 -16.39 4.30 -2.15
N SER A 145 -16.28 5.61 -1.99
CA SER A 145 -16.64 6.32 -0.77
C SER A 145 -17.75 7.36 -1.03
N LYS A 146 -18.69 7.01 -1.88
CA LYS A 146 -19.75 7.92 -2.36
C LYS A 146 -20.44 8.67 -1.21
N GLY A 147 -20.45 9.99 -1.30
CA GLY A 147 -21.26 10.89 -0.48
C GLY A 147 -20.63 11.33 0.83
N ALA A 148 -19.50 10.77 1.25
CA ALA A 148 -18.78 11.20 2.45
C ALA A 148 -17.29 10.95 2.31
N THR A 149 -16.48 11.87 2.83
CA THR A 149 -15.03 11.68 2.89
C THR A 149 -14.69 10.54 3.83
N SER A 150 -14.08 9.50 3.28
CA SER A 150 -13.59 8.33 4.03
C SER A 150 -12.11 8.46 4.35
N LEU A 151 -11.72 7.91 5.50
CA LEU A 151 -10.33 7.73 5.91
C LEU A 151 -10.14 6.25 6.26
N VAL A 152 -9.29 5.58 5.49
CA VAL A 152 -9.01 4.15 5.64
C VAL A 152 -7.51 3.93 5.64
N VAL A 153 -7.05 3.11 6.58
CA VAL A 153 -5.66 2.65 6.64
C VAL A 153 -5.62 1.18 6.25
N ASN A 154 -4.73 0.84 5.34
CA ASN A 154 -4.47 -0.54 4.95
C ASN A 154 -3.15 -1.02 5.54
N ILE A 155 -3.14 -2.26 6.04
CA ILE A 155 -1.90 -3.02 6.25
C ILE A 155 -1.84 -4.05 5.11
N ALA A 156 -0.88 -3.87 4.21
CA ALA A 156 -0.70 -4.65 3.00
C ALA A 156 0.47 -5.62 3.16
N PHE A 157 0.20 -6.91 2.93
CA PHE A 157 1.20 -7.97 2.92
C PHE A 157 1.45 -8.39 1.48
N TRP A 158 2.58 -8.03 0.94
CA TRP A 158 2.93 -8.28 -0.45
C TRP A 158 3.28 -9.74 -0.71
N GLU A 159 2.84 -10.24 -1.84
CA GLU A 159 3.31 -11.49 -2.42
C GLU A 159 4.36 -11.16 -3.46
N ASP A 160 5.61 -11.15 -3.04
CA ASP A 160 6.72 -10.98 -3.96
C ASP A 160 7.07 -12.35 -4.55
N ASN A 161 6.89 -12.48 -5.84
CA ASN A 161 7.36 -13.63 -6.60
C ASN A 161 8.81 -13.41 -7.10
N ASP A 162 9.34 -12.21 -6.89
CA ASP A 162 10.68 -11.86 -7.28
C ASP A 162 11.67 -12.32 -6.20
N ASP A 163 12.79 -12.86 -6.63
CA ASP A 163 13.90 -13.12 -5.72
C ASP A 163 14.50 -11.80 -5.21
N VAL A 164 15.26 -11.89 -4.13
CA VAL A 164 15.86 -10.72 -3.49
C VAL A 164 16.75 -9.94 -4.46
N ASP A 165 17.43 -10.64 -5.37
CA ASP A 165 18.33 -10.04 -6.36
C ASP A 165 17.54 -9.17 -7.36
N THR A 166 16.38 -9.63 -7.82
CA THR A 166 15.47 -8.87 -8.70
C THR A 166 14.95 -7.62 -7.98
N ILE A 167 14.58 -7.72 -6.69
CA ILE A 167 14.13 -6.57 -5.89
C ILE A 167 15.25 -5.54 -5.75
N PHE A 168 16.45 -5.97 -5.41
CA PHE A 168 17.61 -5.07 -5.29
C PHE A 168 17.95 -4.41 -6.63
N GLU A 169 17.87 -5.15 -7.72
CA GLU A 169 18.09 -4.61 -9.07
C GLU A 169 17.05 -3.53 -9.40
N GLN A 170 15.78 -3.75 -9.10
CA GLN A 170 14.71 -2.78 -9.34
C GLN A 170 14.86 -1.52 -8.47
N VAL A 171 15.15 -1.69 -7.17
CA VAL A 171 15.43 -0.59 -6.25
C VAL A 171 16.67 0.18 -6.68
N GLY A 172 17.75 -0.53 -7.02
CA GLY A 172 18.97 0.07 -7.54
C GLY A 172 18.70 0.89 -8.81
N LYS A 173 17.97 0.33 -9.77
CA LYS A 173 17.58 1.05 -10.99
C LYS A 173 16.73 2.28 -10.70
N SER A 174 15.78 2.20 -9.75
CA SER A 174 14.90 3.32 -9.39
C SER A 174 15.65 4.47 -8.71
N LEU A 175 16.65 4.18 -7.90
CA LEU A 175 17.47 5.17 -7.19
C LEU A 175 18.47 5.88 -8.13
N PHE A 176 18.88 5.23 -9.20
CA PHE A 176 19.94 5.69 -10.10
C PHE A 176 19.46 5.92 -11.55
N VAL A 177 18.17 6.11 -11.76
CA VAL A 177 17.62 6.47 -13.08
C VAL A 177 18.32 7.74 -13.59
N GLY A 178 19.16 7.57 -14.61
CA GLY A 178 19.93 8.65 -15.22
C GLY A 178 21.44 8.65 -14.94
N SER A 179 21.95 7.70 -14.15
CA SER A 179 23.39 7.50 -14.00
C SER A 179 23.86 6.31 -14.83
N ASP A 180 24.77 6.53 -15.77
CA ASP A 180 25.45 5.46 -16.53
C ASP A 180 26.32 4.55 -15.62
N GLY A 181 26.31 4.79 -14.30
CA GLY A 181 27.17 4.13 -13.32
C GLY A 181 26.74 2.75 -12.87
N LEU A 182 25.46 2.38 -12.99
CA LEU A 182 24.95 1.07 -12.50
C LEU A 182 25.44 -0.14 -13.28
N ASN A 183 25.90 0.03 -14.51
CA ASN A 183 26.46 -1.07 -15.31
C ASN A 183 27.74 -1.68 -14.70
N HIS A 184 28.30 -1.08 -13.66
CA HIS A 184 29.53 -1.53 -13.00
C HIS A 184 29.33 -2.15 -11.62
N ILE A 185 28.11 -2.06 -11.04
CA ILE A 185 27.80 -2.67 -9.75
C ILE A 185 27.28 -4.09 -10.00
N LYS A 186 28.16 -5.09 -9.86
CA LYS A 186 27.75 -6.49 -9.83
C LYS A 186 27.34 -6.85 -8.40
N PHE A 187 26.05 -6.98 -8.16
CA PHE A 187 25.47 -7.46 -6.88
C PHE A 187 25.62 -8.99 -6.69
N ASN A 188 26.70 -9.57 -7.19
CA ASN A 188 26.84 -11.03 -7.31
C ASN A 188 27.14 -11.78 -5.99
N ASN A 189 27.19 -11.14 -4.83
CA ASN A 189 27.62 -11.79 -3.60
C ASN A 189 26.87 -11.33 -2.34
N PHE A 190 25.54 -11.21 -2.37
CA PHE A 190 24.81 -11.17 -1.11
C PHE A 190 24.70 -12.60 -0.56
N PRO A 191 25.23 -12.89 0.63
CA PRO A 191 25.08 -14.20 1.23
C PRO A 191 23.59 -14.45 1.49
N ASN A 192 23.14 -15.69 1.21
CA ASN A 192 21.81 -16.16 1.58
C ASN A 192 21.61 -16.00 3.08
N HIS A 193 20.99 -14.94 3.52
CA HIS A 193 20.64 -14.74 4.93
C HIS A 193 19.30 -15.42 5.20
N ASN A 194 19.32 -16.36 6.14
CA ASN A 194 18.11 -16.91 6.73
C ASN A 194 17.42 -15.80 7.54
N PHE A 195 16.34 -15.24 7.01
CA PHE A 195 15.53 -14.18 7.63
C PHE A 195 14.72 -14.62 8.86
N ASN A 196 15.12 -15.70 9.52
CA ASN A 196 14.41 -16.29 10.66
C ASN A 196 14.54 -15.52 12.00
N SER A 197 15.25 -14.42 12.07
CA SER A 197 15.53 -13.77 13.36
C SER A 197 15.08 -12.31 13.53
N GLY A 198 14.39 -11.70 12.56
CA GLY A 198 13.80 -10.35 12.73
C GLY A 198 14.80 -9.21 13.00
N LEU A 199 16.10 -9.50 13.07
CA LEU A 199 17.19 -8.54 13.19
C LEU A 199 18.21 -8.87 12.11
N VAL A 200 18.19 -8.11 11.03
CA VAL A 200 19.28 -8.10 10.06
C VAL A 200 20.41 -7.28 10.68
N SER A 201 21.45 -7.94 11.17
CA SER A 201 22.72 -7.24 11.39
C SER A 201 23.30 -6.93 10.01
N LEU A 202 23.34 -5.66 9.66
CA LEU A 202 24.05 -5.21 8.47
C LEU A 202 25.53 -5.59 8.66
N SER A 203 26.11 -6.28 7.68
CA SER A 203 27.56 -6.51 7.64
C SER A 203 28.27 -5.16 7.47
N ASP A 204 29.54 -5.07 7.90
CA ASP A 204 30.32 -3.83 7.77
C ASP A 204 30.39 -3.34 6.32
N ASP A 205 30.38 -4.24 5.33
CA ASP A 205 30.32 -3.92 3.89
C ASP A 205 29.03 -3.20 3.49
N ASN A 206 27.90 -3.55 4.11
CA ASN A 206 26.62 -2.88 3.86
C ASN A 206 26.54 -1.51 4.53
N LEU A 207 27.23 -1.30 5.64
CA LEU A 207 27.37 0.01 6.28
C LEU A 207 28.21 0.97 5.44
N GLU A 208 29.26 0.50 4.77
CA GLU A 208 30.05 1.32 3.84
C GLU A 208 29.20 1.83 2.65
N ILE A 209 28.33 0.97 2.09
CA ILE A 209 27.41 1.37 1.00
C ILE A 209 26.45 2.46 1.49
N ILE A 210 25.86 2.31 2.67
CA ILE A 210 24.94 3.29 3.26
C ILE A 210 25.66 4.60 3.54
N HIS A 211 26.88 4.57 4.10
CA HIS A 211 27.72 5.75 4.31
C HIS A 211 28.08 6.46 3.00
N HIS A 212 28.31 5.73 1.93
CA HIS A 212 28.64 6.32 0.63
C HIS A 212 27.43 7.00 -0.01
N ILE A 213 26.22 6.51 0.24
CA ILE A 213 24.94 7.10 -0.23
C ILE A 213 24.58 8.33 0.60
N SER A 214 24.83 8.33 1.92
CA SER A 214 24.44 9.44 2.82
C SER A 214 25.37 10.65 2.75
N ASN A 215 26.54 10.53 2.13
CA ASN A 215 27.53 11.60 1.99
C ASN A 215 27.54 12.28 0.60
N ARG A 216 26.54 12.04 -0.22
CA ARG A 216 26.30 12.73 -1.50
C ARG A 216 25.01 13.56 -1.42
#